data_bbc0d1b6a451bf8e6fdb5929159ed5ff
#
_entry.id   bbc0d1b6a451bf8e6fdb5929159ed5ff
#
_cell.length_a   1.000
_cell.length_b   1.000
_cell.length_c   1.000
_cell.angle_alpha   90.00
_cell.angle_beta   90.00
_cell.angle_gamma   90.00
#
_symmetry.space_group_name_H-M   'P 1'
#
loop_
_entity.id
_entity.type
_entity.pdbx_description
1 polymer ?
#
loop_
_entity_poly.entity_id
_entity_poly.type
_entity_poly.pdbx_seq_one_letter_code
_entity_poly.pdbx_strand_id
1 'polypeptide(L)'
;RIGCRQFSGISQRTKQGSDAAWNPKSIMLETFSQSRLQAAGSHEISDALENARIVYFPECPIALPDTGDLENLREQLPAQLKRKNASYYPQSDQVYGLRKGTPLHSLSRRVLSNHSSLVSAFLVQTIPDLFHGAKIGTSSFRPLEERGRSLNRHASNELIHVDAGAYGATNGNRVLRFFVNINPTEDRV
;
A
#
# COMPACT_ATOMS: atom_id res chain seq x y z
N ARG A 1 7.82 -1.91 16.80
CA ARG A 1 7.77 -0.68 15.96
C ARG A 1 7.03 -1.00 14.67
N ILE A 2 5.99 -0.26 14.38
CA ILE A 2 5.18 -0.44 13.19
C ILE A 2 5.68 0.57 12.16
N GLY A 3 6.23 0.09 11.04
CA GLY A 3 6.71 0.92 9.94
C GLY A 3 5.68 0.95 8.80
N CYS A 4 5.50 2.10 8.20
CA CYS A 4 4.63 2.30 7.04
C CYS A 4 5.48 2.49 5.80
N ARG A 5 5.25 1.73 4.73
CA ARG A 5 6.00 1.84 3.46
C ARG A 5 5.06 2.11 2.31
N GLN A 6 5.46 3.06 1.48
CA GLN A 6 4.75 3.40 0.27
C GLN A 6 5.65 3.12 -0.95
N PHE A 7 5.12 2.43 -1.93
CA PHE A 7 5.81 2.19 -3.20
C PHE A 7 5.07 2.90 -4.31
N SER A 8 5.73 3.80 -5.01
CA SER A 8 5.27 4.33 -6.28
C SER A 8 6.13 3.75 -7.39
N GLY A 9 5.55 2.91 -8.23
CA GLY A 9 6.19 2.44 -9.46
C GLY A 9 5.62 3.20 -10.64
N ILE A 10 6.34 4.18 -11.16
CA ILE A 10 5.97 4.86 -12.40
C ILE A 10 7.19 4.93 -13.27
N SER A 11 7.20 4.15 -14.35
CA SER A 11 8.08 4.36 -15.48
C SER A 11 7.29 5.03 -16.59
N GLN A 12 7.44 6.33 -16.75
CA GLN A 12 7.23 6.94 -18.06
C GLN A 12 8.58 7.25 -18.65
N ARG A 13 8.96 6.53 -19.72
CA ARG A 13 10.05 6.94 -20.61
C ARG A 13 9.57 8.16 -21.40
N THR A 14 9.88 9.33 -20.96
CA THR A 14 10.06 10.45 -21.87
C THR A 14 11.45 10.31 -22.49
N LYS A 15 11.51 10.07 -23.79
CA LYS A 15 12.74 10.20 -24.57
C LYS A 15 13.12 11.68 -24.58
N GLN A 16 14.12 12.05 -23.78
CA GLN A 16 15.09 13.09 -24.16
C GLN A 16 16.31 13.01 -23.23
N GLY A 17 17.43 12.79 -23.85
CA GLY A 17 18.83 12.85 -23.62
C GLY A 17 19.36 13.40 -22.33
N SER A 18 20.09 12.55 -21.65
CA SER A 18 21.50 12.74 -21.23
C SER A 18 21.93 11.43 -20.55
N ASP A 19 23.05 10.89 -20.97
CA ASP A 19 23.72 9.73 -20.38
C ASP A 19 24.24 10.06 -18.97
N ALA A 20 23.34 10.24 -18.01
CA ALA A 20 23.67 10.18 -16.60
C ALA A 20 23.75 8.69 -16.26
N ALA A 21 24.97 8.19 -16.05
CA ALA A 21 25.23 6.82 -15.63
C ALA A 21 24.31 6.47 -14.44
N TRP A 22 23.46 5.48 -14.62
CA TRP A 22 22.59 4.95 -13.58
C TRP A 22 23.45 4.52 -12.38
N ASN A 23 23.34 5.27 -11.27
CA ASN A 23 24.05 4.97 -10.04
C ASN A 23 23.11 4.18 -9.10
N PRO A 24 23.29 2.86 -8.95
CA PRO A 24 22.42 2.02 -8.11
C PRO A 24 22.51 2.32 -6.61
N LYS A 25 23.40 3.22 -6.20
CA LYS A 25 23.60 3.63 -4.80
C LYS A 25 22.79 4.86 -4.38
N SER A 26 22.07 5.52 -5.27
CA SER A 26 21.13 6.54 -4.84
C SER A 26 19.91 5.83 -4.25
N ILE A 27 19.86 5.79 -2.93
CA ILE A 27 18.73 5.22 -2.19
C ILE A 27 17.47 5.93 -2.66
N MET A 28 16.58 5.17 -3.32
CA MET A 28 15.27 5.66 -3.76
C MET A 28 14.31 5.88 -2.59
N LEU A 29 14.75 5.65 -1.35
CA LEU A 29 13.97 5.77 -0.13
C LEU A 29 14.15 7.15 0.49
N GLU A 30 13.04 7.85 0.71
CA GLU A 30 13.02 9.12 1.42
C GLU A 30 12.18 9.00 2.70
N THR A 31 12.84 9.27 3.83
CA THR A 31 12.24 9.07 5.16
C THR A 31 11.59 10.35 5.66
N PHE A 32 10.33 10.24 6.06
CA PHE A 32 9.58 11.28 6.73
C PHE A 32 9.25 10.82 8.16
N SER A 33 10.08 11.25 9.13
CA SER A 33 9.74 11.12 10.55
C SER A 33 8.50 11.96 10.89
N GLN A 34 7.89 11.71 12.04
CA GLN A 34 6.74 12.49 12.47
C GLN A 34 7.04 13.98 12.56
N SER A 35 8.23 14.36 13.07
CA SER A 35 8.67 15.77 13.13
C SER A 35 8.87 16.37 11.75
N ARG A 36 9.46 15.64 10.82
CA ARG A 36 9.61 16.11 9.43
C ARG A 36 8.25 16.23 8.76
N LEU A 37 7.36 15.28 8.95
CA LEU A 37 6.01 15.33 8.38
C LEU A 37 5.21 16.55 8.85
N GLN A 38 5.35 16.94 10.13
CA GLN A 38 4.73 18.13 10.68
C GLN A 38 5.35 19.45 10.16
N ALA A 39 6.65 19.41 9.87
CA ALA A 39 7.40 20.58 9.36
C ALA A 39 7.42 20.65 7.83
N ALA A 40 7.10 19.55 7.14
CA ALA A 40 7.17 19.46 5.69
C ALA A 40 6.18 20.44 5.03
N GLY A 41 6.65 21.14 4.02
CA GLY A 41 5.80 21.88 3.11
C GLY A 41 4.88 20.92 2.33
N SER A 42 3.73 21.42 1.88
CA SER A 42 2.70 20.65 1.16
C SER A 42 3.22 19.92 -0.11
N HIS A 43 4.38 20.28 -0.62
CA HIS A 43 4.94 19.73 -1.86
C HIS A 43 6.09 18.72 -1.65
N GLU A 44 6.70 18.65 -0.46
CA GLU A 44 7.89 17.79 -0.27
C GLU A 44 7.61 16.30 -0.58
N ILE A 45 6.48 15.79 -0.13
CA ILE A 45 6.11 14.39 -0.39
C ILE A 45 5.69 14.20 -1.84
N SER A 46 4.96 15.16 -2.42
CA SER A 46 4.61 15.14 -3.84
C SER A 46 5.86 15.13 -4.70
N ASP A 47 6.82 16.00 -4.42
CA ASP A 47 8.08 16.09 -5.14
C ASP A 47 8.90 14.80 -5.02
N ALA A 48 8.96 14.21 -3.84
CA ALA A 48 9.62 12.91 -3.66
C ALA A 48 9.00 11.83 -4.55
N LEU A 49 7.66 11.74 -4.57
CA LEU A 49 6.92 10.77 -5.39
C LEU A 49 7.09 11.04 -6.89
N GLU A 50 7.03 12.30 -7.34
CA GLU A 50 7.25 12.68 -8.74
C GLU A 50 8.69 12.40 -9.20
N ASN A 51 9.66 12.46 -8.29
CA ASN A 51 11.04 12.07 -8.54
C ASN A 51 11.28 10.56 -8.37
N ALA A 52 10.23 9.75 -8.45
CA ALA A 52 10.29 8.28 -8.35
C ALA A 52 10.93 7.77 -7.06
N ARG A 53 10.80 8.50 -5.97
CA ARG A 53 11.26 8.05 -4.67
C ARG A 53 10.19 7.24 -3.94
N ILE A 54 10.64 6.34 -3.09
CA ILE A 54 9.79 5.61 -2.14
C ILE A 54 9.74 6.45 -0.87
N VAL A 55 8.54 6.89 -0.48
CA VAL A 55 8.34 7.62 0.77
C VAL A 55 8.15 6.60 1.91
N TYR A 56 8.93 6.75 2.96
CA TYR A 56 8.91 5.89 4.13
C TYR A 56 8.57 6.68 5.39
N PHE A 57 7.58 6.20 6.12
CA PHE A 57 7.20 6.71 7.43
C PHE A 57 7.62 5.69 8.49
N PRO A 58 8.65 5.98 9.33
CA PRO A 58 9.04 5.11 10.44
C PRO A 58 7.89 4.86 11.42
N GLU A 59 7.05 5.86 11.60
CA GLU A 59 5.85 5.84 12.41
C GLU A 59 4.64 5.99 11.49
N CYS A 60 3.61 5.15 11.69
CA CYS A 60 2.44 5.21 10.83
C CYS A 60 1.74 6.57 10.98
N PRO A 61 1.55 7.35 9.91
CA PRO A 61 0.99 8.69 9.98
C PRO A 61 -0.53 8.71 10.16
N ILE A 62 -1.17 7.55 10.14
CA ILE A 62 -2.62 7.39 10.35
C ILE A 62 -2.89 6.47 11.53
N ALA A 63 -4.08 6.60 12.12
CA ALA A 63 -4.51 5.69 13.17
C ALA A 63 -4.60 4.25 12.65
N LEU A 64 -4.03 3.33 13.42
CA LEU A 64 -4.15 1.90 13.14
C LEU A 64 -5.48 1.37 13.67
N PRO A 65 -6.00 0.28 13.08
CA PRO A 65 -7.12 -0.43 13.66
C PRO A 65 -6.83 -0.91 15.08
N ASP A 66 -7.89 -1.16 15.84
CA ASP A 66 -7.79 -1.75 17.19
C ASP A 66 -6.97 -3.04 17.18
N THR A 67 -6.14 -3.23 18.21
CA THR A 67 -5.23 -4.37 18.30
C THR A 67 -5.99 -5.69 18.34
N GLY A 68 -7.11 -5.77 19.05
CA GLY A 68 -7.94 -6.97 19.11
C GLY A 68 -8.59 -7.29 17.76
N ASP A 69 -8.99 -6.27 17.00
CA ASP A 69 -9.48 -6.46 15.62
C ASP A 69 -8.40 -7.02 14.70
N LEU A 70 -7.17 -6.49 14.80
CA LEU A 70 -6.03 -6.95 14.01
C LEU A 70 -5.62 -8.39 14.37
N GLU A 71 -5.62 -8.73 15.65
CA GLU A 71 -5.34 -10.08 16.14
C GLU A 71 -6.38 -11.07 15.62
N ASN A 72 -7.65 -10.74 15.76
CA ASN A 72 -8.75 -11.56 15.27
C ASN A 72 -8.65 -11.78 13.74
N LEU A 73 -8.34 -10.74 12.98
CA LEU A 73 -8.12 -10.87 11.53
C LEU A 73 -6.90 -11.76 11.20
N ARG A 74 -5.79 -11.61 11.92
CA ARG A 74 -4.59 -12.43 11.71
C ARG A 74 -4.82 -13.90 11.99
N GLU A 75 -5.54 -14.21 13.06
CA GLU A 75 -5.81 -15.59 13.49
C GLU A 75 -6.84 -16.29 12.61
N GLN A 76 -7.92 -15.62 12.27
CA GLN A 76 -9.06 -16.28 11.62
C GLN A 76 -9.04 -16.23 10.10
N LEU A 77 -8.47 -15.17 9.48
CA LEU A 77 -8.46 -15.03 8.04
C LEU A 77 -7.75 -16.17 7.31
N PRO A 78 -6.58 -16.67 7.77
CA PRO A 78 -5.85 -17.72 7.06
C PRO A 78 -6.70 -18.94 6.74
N ALA A 79 -7.55 -19.35 7.68
CA ALA A 79 -8.41 -20.54 7.53
C ALA A 79 -9.64 -20.29 6.63
N GLN A 80 -10.06 -19.05 6.44
CA GLN A 80 -11.31 -18.70 5.75
C GLN A 80 -11.09 -18.01 4.40
N LEU A 81 -9.87 -17.58 4.09
CA LEU A 81 -9.57 -16.92 2.83
C LEU A 81 -9.62 -17.90 1.65
N LYS A 82 -10.42 -17.55 0.64
CA LYS A 82 -10.43 -18.23 -0.66
C LYS A 82 -9.28 -17.76 -1.57
N ARG A 83 -8.64 -16.65 -1.24
CA ARG A 83 -7.55 -16.00 -1.98
C ARG A 83 -6.46 -15.56 -1.00
N LYS A 84 -5.41 -14.92 -1.50
CA LYS A 84 -4.29 -14.42 -0.66
C LYS A 84 -4.71 -13.32 0.33
N ASN A 85 -5.74 -12.54 -0.01
CA ASN A 85 -6.12 -11.32 0.70
C ASN A 85 -7.63 -11.28 0.94
N ALA A 86 -8.04 -10.64 2.03
CA ALA A 86 -9.34 -9.99 2.11
C ALA A 86 -9.21 -8.60 1.48
N SER A 87 -10.04 -8.26 0.51
CA SER A 87 -9.95 -7.00 -0.24
C SER A 87 -11.27 -6.26 -0.23
N TYR A 88 -11.24 -5.03 0.26
CA TYR A 88 -12.38 -4.11 0.28
C TYR A 88 -12.33 -3.19 -0.93
N TYR A 89 -13.47 -3.02 -1.58
CA TYR A 89 -13.69 -2.17 -2.74
C TYR A 89 -14.59 -1.00 -2.36
N PRO A 90 -14.05 0.22 -2.21
CA PRO A 90 -14.82 1.39 -1.76
C PRO A 90 -16.01 1.72 -2.65
N GLN A 91 -15.89 1.56 -3.97
CA GLN A 91 -16.93 1.90 -4.94
C GLN A 91 -18.21 1.08 -4.77
N SER A 92 -18.08 -0.17 -4.33
CA SER A 92 -19.20 -1.09 -4.14
C SER A 92 -19.50 -1.38 -2.68
N ASP A 93 -18.66 -0.86 -1.76
CA ASP A 93 -18.71 -1.16 -0.33
C ASP A 93 -18.73 -2.66 -0.02
N GLN A 94 -17.95 -3.44 -0.78
CA GLN A 94 -17.91 -4.90 -0.68
C GLN A 94 -16.52 -5.41 -0.31
N VAL A 95 -16.48 -6.49 0.48
CA VAL A 95 -15.27 -7.27 0.74
C VAL A 95 -15.30 -8.56 -0.08
N TYR A 96 -14.18 -8.85 -0.73
CA TYR A 96 -13.94 -10.09 -1.46
C TYR A 96 -12.85 -10.93 -0.78
N GLY A 97 -12.86 -12.22 -1.09
CA GLY A 97 -11.94 -13.20 -0.51
C GLY A 97 -12.53 -13.99 0.65
N LEU A 98 -13.68 -13.58 1.18
CA LEU A 98 -14.38 -14.20 2.30
C LEU A 98 -15.83 -14.58 1.94
N ARG A 99 -16.43 -15.46 2.75
CA ARG A 99 -17.86 -15.78 2.66
C ARG A 99 -18.67 -14.61 3.22
N LYS A 100 -19.61 -14.10 2.42
CA LYS A 100 -20.52 -13.04 2.84
C LYS A 100 -21.38 -13.47 4.03
N GLY A 101 -21.74 -12.50 4.89
CA GLY A 101 -22.66 -12.72 6.02
C GLY A 101 -22.02 -13.38 7.24
N THR A 102 -20.71 -13.62 7.23
CA THR A 102 -19.98 -14.10 8.41
C THR A 102 -19.53 -12.94 9.31
N PRO A 103 -19.34 -13.17 10.63
CA PRO A 103 -18.77 -12.15 11.52
C PRO A 103 -17.42 -11.64 11.03
N LEU A 104 -16.56 -12.52 10.51
CA LEU A 104 -15.24 -12.17 9.96
C LEU A 104 -15.34 -11.30 8.71
N HIS A 105 -16.35 -11.52 7.84
CA HIS A 105 -16.62 -10.66 6.70
C HIS A 105 -17.01 -9.24 7.15
N SER A 106 -17.87 -9.13 8.17
CA SER A 106 -18.31 -7.85 8.73
C SER A 106 -17.16 -7.11 9.40
N LEU A 107 -16.33 -7.81 10.16
CA LEU A 107 -15.12 -7.27 10.78
C LEU A 107 -14.15 -6.75 9.71
N SER A 108 -13.86 -7.57 8.70
CA SER A 108 -12.97 -7.18 7.59
C SER A 108 -13.49 -5.95 6.85
N ARG A 109 -14.81 -5.87 6.60
CA ARG A 109 -15.41 -4.69 5.97
C ARG A 109 -15.21 -3.44 6.83
N ARG A 110 -15.52 -3.50 8.12
CA ARG A 110 -15.37 -2.38 9.05
C ARG A 110 -13.91 -1.89 9.12
N VAL A 111 -12.98 -2.81 9.33
CA VAL A 111 -11.54 -2.48 9.45
C VAL A 111 -11.00 -1.89 8.16
N LEU A 112 -11.25 -2.53 7.01
CA LEU A 112 -10.69 -2.11 5.73
C LEU A 112 -11.35 -0.84 5.18
N SER A 113 -12.65 -0.63 5.40
CA SER A 113 -13.33 0.61 5.00
C SER A 113 -12.82 1.81 5.81
N ASN A 114 -12.68 1.65 7.13
CA ASN A 114 -12.11 2.68 7.98
C ASN A 114 -10.66 3.02 7.59
N HIS A 115 -9.84 1.99 7.39
CA HIS A 115 -8.46 2.18 6.91
C HIS A 115 -8.42 2.93 5.56
N SER A 116 -9.25 2.53 4.60
CA SER A 116 -9.37 3.21 3.31
C SER A 116 -9.70 4.70 3.46
N SER A 117 -10.63 5.03 4.36
CA SER A 117 -11.02 6.41 4.63
C SER A 117 -9.90 7.22 5.27
N LEU A 118 -9.19 6.64 6.26
CA LEU A 118 -8.06 7.30 6.92
C LEU A 118 -6.90 7.55 5.96
N VAL A 119 -6.54 6.57 5.12
CA VAL A 119 -5.52 6.75 4.08
C VAL A 119 -5.93 7.84 3.10
N SER A 120 -7.17 7.83 2.64
CA SER A 120 -7.66 8.85 1.70
C SER A 120 -7.61 10.25 2.31
N ALA A 121 -8.05 10.42 3.55
CA ALA A 121 -7.98 11.69 4.25
C ALA A 121 -6.54 12.19 4.41
N PHE A 122 -5.63 11.30 4.81
CA PHE A 122 -4.22 11.62 4.91
C PHE A 122 -3.62 12.06 3.57
N LEU A 123 -3.90 11.34 2.48
CA LEU A 123 -3.37 11.67 1.15
C LEU A 123 -3.96 12.98 0.61
N VAL A 124 -5.25 13.25 0.82
CA VAL A 124 -5.86 14.56 0.47
C VAL A 124 -5.15 15.71 1.17
N GLN A 125 -4.80 15.53 2.43
CA GLN A 125 -4.13 16.56 3.22
C GLN A 125 -2.65 16.72 2.83
N THR A 126 -1.97 15.61 2.54
CA THR A 126 -0.52 15.59 2.42
C THR A 126 -0.03 15.81 0.98
N ILE A 127 -0.79 15.35 0.00
CA ILE A 127 -0.44 15.43 -1.44
C ILE A 127 -1.67 15.85 -2.28
N PRO A 128 -2.31 16.99 -1.96
CA PRO A 128 -3.57 17.42 -2.58
C PRO A 128 -3.48 17.46 -4.12
N ASP A 129 -2.35 17.93 -4.64
CA ASP A 129 -2.16 18.10 -6.10
C ASP A 129 -2.13 16.76 -6.83
N LEU A 130 -1.50 15.73 -6.23
CA LEU A 130 -1.46 14.38 -6.80
C LEU A 130 -2.76 13.62 -6.59
N PHE A 131 -3.50 13.97 -5.55
CA PHE A 131 -4.73 13.25 -5.17
C PHE A 131 -5.98 13.83 -5.85
N HIS A 132 -5.89 15.03 -6.43
CA HIS A 132 -7.01 15.64 -7.13
C HIS A 132 -7.49 14.76 -8.31
N GLY A 133 -8.76 14.38 -8.29
CA GLY A 133 -9.34 13.49 -9.31
C GLY A 133 -8.91 12.01 -9.19
N ALA A 134 -8.18 11.65 -8.15
CA ALA A 134 -7.76 10.26 -7.93
C ALA A 134 -8.96 9.34 -7.70
N LYS A 135 -8.89 8.16 -8.28
CA LYS A 135 -9.84 7.08 -7.98
C LYS A 135 -9.29 6.23 -6.85
N ILE A 136 -10.06 6.10 -5.77
CA ILE A 136 -9.67 5.25 -4.65
C ILE A 136 -9.75 3.78 -5.10
N GLY A 137 -8.62 3.10 -5.00
CA GLY A 137 -8.50 1.68 -5.31
C GLY A 137 -8.96 0.78 -4.17
N THR A 138 -8.47 -0.46 -4.18
CA THR A 138 -8.80 -1.45 -3.15
C THR A 138 -7.95 -1.29 -1.90
N SER A 139 -8.54 -1.53 -0.73
CA SER A 139 -7.82 -1.73 0.53
C SER A 139 -7.77 -3.22 0.84
N SER A 140 -6.58 -3.77 1.07
CA SER A 140 -6.40 -5.21 1.23
C SER A 140 -5.63 -5.56 2.50
N PHE A 141 -6.10 -6.59 3.20
CA PHE A 141 -5.41 -7.20 4.32
C PHE A 141 -4.79 -8.53 3.90
N ARG A 142 -3.49 -8.69 4.10
CA ARG A 142 -2.75 -9.92 3.83
C ARG A 142 -2.26 -10.52 5.15
N PRO A 143 -2.93 -11.55 5.67
CA PRO A 143 -2.57 -12.13 6.97
C PRO A 143 -1.38 -13.09 6.92
N LEU A 144 -1.08 -13.64 5.73
CA LEU A 144 -0.03 -14.63 5.56
C LEU A 144 1.12 -14.06 4.75
N GLU A 145 2.33 -14.36 5.21
CA GLU A 145 3.54 -14.13 4.44
C GLU A 145 3.69 -15.17 3.33
N GLU A 146 4.50 -14.84 2.32
CA GLU A 146 4.78 -15.78 1.23
C GLU A 146 5.91 -16.75 1.56
N ARG A 147 6.72 -16.43 2.56
CA ARG A 147 7.87 -17.24 3.00
C ARG A 147 7.43 -18.66 3.35
N GLY A 148 8.08 -19.65 2.74
CA GLY A 148 7.76 -21.08 2.95
C GLY A 148 6.53 -21.60 2.19
N ARG A 149 5.86 -20.78 1.37
CA ARG A 149 4.76 -21.24 0.51
C ARG A 149 5.28 -21.67 -0.85
N SER A 150 4.87 -22.85 -1.31
CA SER A 150 5.10 -23.28 -2.69
C SER A 150 4.17 -22.50 -3.62
N LEU A 151 4.67 -21.39 -4.14
CA LEU A 151 3.93 -20.53 -5.07
C LEU A 151 4.47 -20.73 -6.49
N ASN A 152 3.56 -20.65 -7.47
CA ASN A 152 3.96 -20.50 -8.87
C ASN A 152 4.82 -19.23 -9.03
N ARG A 153 5.83 -19.26 -9.89
CA ARG A 153 6.71 -18.11 -10.18
C ARG A 153 5.96 -16.80 -10.45
N HIS A 154 4.84 -16.87 -11.17
CA HIS A 154 4.00 -15.70 -11.45
C HIS A 154 3.15 -15.23 -10.26
N ALA A 155 3.12 -15.98 -9.16
CA ALA A 155 2.36 -15.66 -7.96
C ALA A 155 3.24 -15.19 -6.80
N SER A 156 4.57 -15.30 -6.92
CA SER A 156 5.52 -14.87 -5.90
C SER A 156 5.81 -13.37 -6.00
N ASN A 157 5.70 -12.66 -4.86
CA ASN A 157 6.13 -11.26 -4.76
C ASN A 157 7.61 -11.12 -4.39
N GLU A 158 8.32 -12.23 -4.19
CA GLU A 158 9.77 -12.22 -3.93
C GLU A 158 10.57 -11.94 -5.20
N LEU A 159 9.95 -12.13 -6.37
CA LEU A 159 10.56 -11.79 -7.65
C LEU A 159 10.21 -10.37 -8.07
N ILE A 160 11.14 -9.71 -8.73
CA ILE A 160 10.88 -8.42 -9.36
C ILE A 160 9.73 -8.60 -10.36
N HIS A 161 8.65 -7.85 -10.16
CA HIS A 161 7.46 -7.92 -11.00
C HIS A 161 6.87 -6.54 -11.25
N VAL A 162 6.08 -6.45 -12.30
CA VAL A 162 5.31 -5.25 -12.64
C VAL A 162 3.86 -5.50 -12.27
N ASP A 163 3.31 -4.65 -11.43
CA ASP A 163 1.92 -4.75 -10.97
C ASP A 163 0.88 -4.42 -12.05
N ALA A 164 1.29 -3.69 -13.08
CA ALA A 164 0.47 -3.35 -14.24
C ALA A 164 0.89 -4.21 -15.44
N GLY A 165 0.28 -5.37 -15.59
CA GLY A 165 0.45 -6.24 -16.75
C GLY A 165 -0.55 -5.92 -17.87
N ALA A 166 -0.46 -6.67 -18.97
CA ALA A 166 -1.32 -6.49 -20.16
C ALA A 166 -2.84 -6.56 -19.83
N TYR A 167 -3.21 -7.34 -18.80
CA TYR A 167 -4.61 -7.52 -18.37
C TYR A 167 -5.05 -6.52 -17.28
N GLY A 168 -4.12 -5.72 -16.75
CA GLY A 168 -4.36 -4.70 -15.72
C GLY A 168 -3.73 -3.37 -16.12
N ALA A 169 -3.70 -3.07 -17.42
CA ALA A 169 -3.11 -1.85 -17.93
C ALA A 169 -3.77 -0.62 -17.29
N THR A 170 -2.95 0.32 -16.85
CA THR A 170 -3.41 1.57 -16.25
C THR A 170 -3.87 2.60 -17.29
N ASN A 171 -3.69 2.31 -18.58
CA ASN A 171 -3.98 3.22 -19.70
C ASN A 171 -3.36 4.62 -19.49
N GLY A 172 -2.13 4.66 -18.98
CA GLY A 172 -1.40 5.89 -18.68
C GLY A 172 -1.70 6.50 -17.31
N ASN A 173 -2.67 5.98 -16.56
CA ASN A 173 -2.93 6.44 -15.19
C ASN A 173 -1.81 6.01 -14.25
N ARG A 174 -1.45 6.89 -13.34
CA ARG A 174 -0.50 6.58 -12.28
C ARG A 174 -1.18 5.81 -11.14
N VAL A 175 -0.45 4.91 -10.52
CA VAL A 175 -0.94 4.13 -9.37
C VAL A 175 -0.10 4.47 -8.15
N LEU A 176 -0.75 5.02 -7.13
CA LEU A 176 -0.16 5.22 -5.82
C LEU A 176 -0.56 4.07 -4.90
N ARG A 177 0.41 3.51 -4.17
CA ARG A 177 0.18 2.46 -3.19
C ARG A 177 0.64 2.89 -1.82
N PHE A 178 -0.21 2.67 -0.83
CA PHE A 178 0.07 2.91 0.57
C PHE A 178 0.12 1.57 1.31
N PHE A 179 1.28 1.24 1.88
CA PHE A 179 1.47 -0.01 2.61
C PHE A 179 1.68 0.27 4.10
N VAL A 180 1.03 -0.52 4.93
CA VAL A 180 1.20 -0.49 6.38
C VAL A 180 1.68 -1.85 6.83
N ASN A 181 2.84 -1.90 7.50
CA ASN A 181 3.27 -3.11 8.19
C ASN A 181 2.55 -3.17 9.54
N ILE A 182 1.71 -4.17 9.71
CA ILE A 182 0.95 -4.43 10.93
C ILE A 182 1.45 -5.68 11.67
N ASN A 183 2.59 -6.24 11.25
CA ASN A 183 3.23 -7.34 11.98
C ASN A 183 3.74 -6.82 13.33
N PRO A 184 3.36 -7.42 14.48
CA PRO A 184 3.74 -6.92 15.80
C PRO A 184 5.21 -7.20 16.15
N THR A 185 5.86 -8.14 15.49
CA THR A 185 7.18 -8.66 15.88
C THR A 185 8.27 -8.41 14.87
N GLU A 186 7.93 -8.30 13.59
CA GLU A 186 8.93 -8.22 12.52
C GLU A 186 8.66 -7.07 11.56
N ASP A 187 9.72 -6.38 11.18
CA ASP A 187 9.69 -5.47 10.03
C ASP A 187 9.76 -6.31 8.75
N ARG A 188 8.93 -5.97 7.80
CA ARG A 188 9.01 -6.58 6.46
C ARG A 188 10.19 -5.95 5.71
N VAL A 189 11.16 -6.78 5.39
CA VAL A 189 12.35 -6.39 4.62
C VAL A 189 12.07 -6.54 3.12
#